data_eb39677596022d915e55028573fb4c86
#
_entry.id   eb39677596022d915e55028573fb4c86
#
_cell.length_a   1.000
_cell.length_b   1.000
_cell.length_c   1.000
_cell.angle_alpha   90.00
_cell.angle_beta   90.00
_cell.angle_gamma   90.00
#
_symmetry.space_group_name_H-M   'P 1'
#
loop_
_entity.id
_entity.type
_entity.pdbx_description
1 polymer ?
#
loop_
_entity_poly.entity_id
_entity_poly.type
_entity_poly.pdbx_seq_one_letter_code
_entity_poly.pdbx_strand_id
1 'polypeptide(L)'
;MTVGFLITEQDQIYLQQTLTRYESPNSPAKEKRTLKKIGIVTSGGDAPGMNAAIRAVTRIAHTRNLQVTGFERGWEGLVFNESRPLTPRSVGGIIQLGGTILLTSRCPEFKHKEAVEKAAKTLAKNRIDGLIVIGGNGSMQGALGLSRHTDTLIVGVPASIDNDVYGTDETIGFDTAVNTAVEEIDKIRDTAISHERIFIVEVMGRTRGFLASTVGITVGAEIILVPERAYEERDIFKVLKQNTAKGKKSSVIVAAEGIGDTRKLARSIEKNTGSEVRLSIIGYAQRGGSPTARSRLLASLFAERAVKLLIDGQGSRVVGLQNGKITSIDLRESCEKEKPLDLNLLELAKELAT
;
A
#
# COMPACT_ATOMS: atom_id res chain seq x y z
N MET A 1 -23.62 -26.01 -31.68
CA MET A 1 -23.63 -25.01 -32.78
C MET A 1 -22.59 -23.98 -32.45
N THR A 2 -21.44 -24.05 -33.11
CA THR A 2 -20.30 -23.17 -32.90
C THR A 2 -20.44 -22.01 -33.88
N VAL A 3 -20.71 -20.82 -33.40
CA VAL A 3 -20.78 -19.59 -34.23
C VAL A 3 -19.34 -19.07 -34.35
N GLY A 4 -18.72 -19.36 -35.48
CA GLY A 4 -17.44 -18.74 -35.84
C GLY A 4 -17.69 -17.34 -36.40
N PHE A 5 -17.10 -16.33 -35.74
CA PHE A 5 -17.02 -15.01 -36.32
C PHE A 5 -15.97 -14.97 -37.42
N LEU A 6 -16.41 -14.85 -38.67
CA LEU A 6 -15.58 -14.60 -39.84
C LEU A 6 -15.18 -13.10 -39.82
N ILE A 7 -13.91 -12.84 -39.59
CA ILE A 7 -13.32 -11.49 -39.75
C ILE A 7 -13.25 -11.24 -41.28
N THR A 8 -13.83 -10.16 -41.76
CA THR A 8 -13.83 -9.79 -43.18
C THR A 8 -12.47 -9.25 -43.61
N GLU A 9 -12.16 -9.33 -44.93
CA GLU A 9 -10.94 -8.73 -45.48
C GLU A 9 -10.83 -7.21 -45.19
N GLN A 10 -11.95 -6.52 -45.12
CA GLN A 10 -11.98 -5.11 -44.73
C GLN A 10 -11.59 -4.87 -43.26
N ASP A 11 -11.95 -5.78 -42.35
CA ASP A 11 -11.55 -5.71 -40.95
C ASP A 11 -10.03 -5.99 -40.79
N GLN A 12 -9.47 -6.85 -41.63
CA GLN A 12 -8.01 -7.10 -41.63
C GLN A 12 -7.23 -5.90 -42.17
N ILE A 13 -7.74 -5.23 -43.20
CA ILE A 13 -7.12 -4.01 -43.73
C ILE A 13 -7.21 -2.85 -42.74
N TYR A 14 -8.33 -2.71 -42.02
CA TYR A 14 -8.48 -1.70 -40.96
C TYR A 14 -7.56 -1.97 -39.77
N LEU A 15 -7.40 -3.22 -39.35
CA LEU A 15 -6.44 -3.64 -38.31
C LEU A 15 -4.98 -3.39 -38.75
N GLN A 16 -4.63 -3.71 -39.99
CA GLN A 16 -3.29 -3.44 -40.51
C GLN A 16 -2.98 -1.95 -40.63
N GLN A 17 -3.93 -1.12 -41.05
CA GLN A 17 -3.77 0.33 -41.14
C GLN A 17 -3.73 0.99 -39.75
N THR A 18 -4.38 0.39 -38.75
CA THR A 18 -4.33 0.86 -37.35
C THR A 18 -3.01 0.48 -36.69
N LEU A 19 -2.47 -0.70 -36.98
CA LEU A 19 -1.16 -1.17 -36.46
C LEU A 19 0.01 -0.41 -37.10
N THR A 20 -0.05 -0.06 -38.41
CA THR A 20 0.99 0.75 -39.07
C THR A 20 1.01 2.22 -38.64
N ARG A 21 -0.05 2.74 -38.01
CA ARG A 21 -0.05 4.07 -37.38
C ARG A 21 0.67 4.13 -36.04
N TYR A 22 0.96 2.98 -35.42
CA TYR A 22 1.67 2.91 -34.12
C TYR A 22 3.18 2.63 -34.25
N GLU A 23 3.66 2.30 -35.45
CA GLU A 23 5.10 2.16 -35.72
C GLU A 23 5.57 3.29 -36.65
N SER A 24 5.69 4.49 -36.12
CA SER A 24 6.46 5.56 -36.73
C SER A 24 7.90 5.49 -36.23
N PRO A 25 8.88 5.04 -37.06
CA PRO A 25 10.28 4.95 -36.64
C PRO A 25 11.04 6.29 -36.66
N ASN A 26 10.36 7.43 -36.68
CA ASN A 26 10.96 8.77 -36.69
C ASN A 26 10.22 9.75 -35.75
N SER A 27 10.06 9.40 -34.48
CA SER A 27 9.97 10.43 -33.48
C SER A 27 11.41 10.92 -33.23
N PRO A 28 11.72 12.24 -33.33
CA PRO A 28 13.05 12.72 -33.02
C PRO A 28 13.38 12.26 -31.60
N ALA A 29 14.55 11.61 -31.45
CA ALA A 29 15.05 11.21 -30.17
C ALA A 29 14.95 12.42 -29.24
N LYS A 30 14.03 12.42 -28.28
CA LYS A 30 13.94 13.45 -27.23
C LYS A 30 15.35 13.55 -26.66
N GLU A 31 16.01 14.68 -26.82
CA GLU A 31 17.30 14.93 -26.18
C GLU A 31 17.26 14.38 -24.77
N LYS A 32 18.22 13.53 -24.40
CA LYS A 32 18.29 12.91 -23.09
C LYS A 32 18.31 14.01 -22.04
N ARG A 33 17.15 14.36 -21.50
CA ARG A 33 17.00 15.40 -20.49
C ARG A 33 17.86 14.99 -19.30
N THR A 34 18.93 15.72 -19.04
CA THR A 34 19.83 15.39 -17.95
C THR A 34 19.09 15.62 -16.63
N LEU A 35 18.83 14.56 -15.89
CA LEU A 35 18.22 14.64 -14.57
C LEU A 35 19.15 15.42 -13.62
N LYS A 36 18.67 16.50 -13.02
CA LYS A 36 19.44 17.35 -12.09
C LYS A 36 18.78 17.46 -10.73
N LYS A 37 17.45 17.41 -10.70
CA LYS A 37 16.69 17.67 -9.46
C LYS A 37 15.50 16.74 -9.31
N ILE A 38 15.40 16.10 -8.13
CA ILE A 38 14.31 15.20 -7.75
C ILE A 38 13.43 15.86 -6.71
N GLY A 39 12.10 15.80 -6.90
CA GLY A 39 11.11 16.09 -5.90
C GLY A 39 10.71 14.83 -5.13
N ILE A 40 10.38 14.96 -3.85
CA ILE A 40 9.79 13.89 -3.03
C ILE A 40 8.48 14.39 -2.45
N VAL A 41 7.44 13.57 -2.56
CA VAL A 41 6.12 13.76 -1.92
C VAL A 41 5.78 12.52 -1.11
N THR A 42 5.37 12.70 0.16
CA THR A 42 4.68 11.66 0.93
C THR A 42 3.20 12.00 0.98
N SER A 43 2.34 11.08 0.51
CA SER A 43 0.90 11.35 0.36
C SER A 43 0.05 10.21 0.86
N GLY A 44 -1.18 10.50 1.26
CA GLY A 44 -2.13 9.54 1.78
C GLY A 44 -1.96 9.30 3.28
N GLY A 45 -2.26 8.09 3.75
CA GLY A 45 -1.99 7.69 5.13
C GLY A 45 -0.50 7.48 5.35
N ASP A 46 -0.02 7.82 6.52
CA ASP A 46 1.35 7.51 6.92
C ASP A 46 1.54 6.00 7.14
N ALA A 47 2.76 5.54 6.92
CA ALA A 47 3.17 4.16 7.14
C ALA A 47 4.59 4.12 7.69
N PRO A 48 4.88 3.22 8.65
CA PRO A 48 6.24 3.07 9.20
C PRO A 48 7.23 2.68 8.10
N GLY A 49 8.29 3.47 7.93
CA GLY A 49 9.28 3.28 6.86
C GLY A 49 9.26 4.36 5.78
N MET A 50 8.28 5.26 5.75
CA MET A 50 8.29 6.42 4.84
C MET A 50 9.54 7.28 5.04
N ASN A 51 9.95 7.52 6.30
CA ASN A 51 11.18 8.24 6.61
C ASN A 51 12.43 7.51 6.11
N ALA A 52 12.46 6.19 6.17
CA ALA A 52 13.55 5.39 5.63
C ALA A 52 13.64 5.56 4.10
N ALA A 53 12.49 5.59 3.39
CA ALA A 53 12.44 5.84 1.95
C ALA A 53 12.91 7.26 1.59
N ILE A 54 12.43 8.30 2.28
CA ILE A 54 12.89 9.69 2.08
C ILE A 54 14.41 9.79 2.27
N ARG A 55 14.93 9.18 3.34
CA ARG A 55 16.35 9.14 3.62
C ARG A 55 17.14 8.46 2.51
N ALA A 56 16.68 7.30 2.06
CA ALA A 56 17.35 6.53 1.02
C ALA A 56 17.38 7.28 -0.31
N VAL A 57 16.24 7.81 -0.78
CA VAL A 57 16.16 8.64 -1.98
C VAL A 57 17.14 9.81 -1.89
N THR A 58 17.12 10.56 -0.78
CA THR A 58 17.96 11.75 -0.62
C THR A 58 19.44 11.42 -0.66
N ARG A 59 19.87 10.35 0.01
CA ARG A 59 21.28 9.95 0.05
C ARG A 59 21.77 9.39 -1.29
N ILE A 60 20.97 8.52 -1.94
CA ILE A 60 21.31 7.95 -3.25
C ILE A 60 21.35 9.05 -4.31
N ALA A 61 20.39 9.97 -4.32
CA ALA A 61 20.40 11.12 -5.23
C ALA A 61 21.67 11.98 -5.04
N HIS A 62 22.04 12.26 -3.79
CA HIS A 62 23.25 13.05 -3.48
C HIS A 62 24.54 12.39 -4.00
N THR A 63 24.71 11.06 -3.88
CA THR A 63 25.88 10.35 -4.43
C THR A 63 25.93 10.37 -5.96
N ARG A 64 24.85 10.76 -6.62
CA ARG A 64 24.72 10.94 -8.07
C ARG A 64 24.74 12.41 -8.49
N ASN A 65 25.13 13.32 -7.58
CA ASN A 65 25.15 14.78 -7.79
C ASN A 65 23.79 15.37 -8.17
N LEU A 66 22.69 14.76 -7.67
CA LEU A 66 21.33 15.24 -7.86
C LEU A 66 20.89 16.07 -6.64
N GLN A 67 20.18 17.17 -6.90
CA GLN A 67 19.51 17.94 -5.86
C GLN A 67 18.19 17.28 -5.48
N VAL A 68 17.80 17.40 -4.21
CA VAL A 68 16.54 16.86 -3.73
C VAL A 68 15.72 17.95 -3.04
N THR A 69 14.44 18.00 -3.38
CA THR A 69 13.44 18.89 -2.74
C THR A 69 12.31 18.05 -2.18
N GLY A 70 12.02 18.16 -0.90
CA GLY A 70 10.84 17.57 -0.28
C GLY A 70 9.68 18.55 -0.29
N PHE A 71 8.51 18.13 -0.74
CA PHE A 71 7.26 18.88 -0.63
C PHE A 71 6.54 18.46 0.64
N GLU A 72 6.19 19.41 1.49
CA GLU A 72 5.55 19.17 2.77
C GLU A 72 4.04 18.96 2.61
N ARG A 73 3.41 18.19 3.51
CA ARG A 73 1.98 17.89 3.49
C ARG A 73 1.45 17.27 2.19
N GLY A 74 2.28 16.49 1.51
CA GLY A 74 1.84 15.70 0.36
C GLY A 74 1.44 16.54 -0.86
N TRP A 75 0.29 16.21 -1.45
CA TRP A 75 -0.23 16.92 -2.62
C TRP A 75 -0.57 18.39 -2.33
N GLU A 76 -1.01 18.70 -1.12
CA GLU A 76 -1.29 20.06 -0.68
C GLU A 76 -0.05 20.95 -0.80
N GLY A 77 1.07 20.50 -0.25
CA GLY A 77 2.33 21.25 -0.35
C GLY A 77 2.83 21.42 -1.78
N LEU A 78 2.54 20.43 -2.65
CA LEU A 78 2.85 20.58 -4.07
C LEU A 78 1.96 21.64 -4.74
N VAL A 79 0.67 21.70 -4.41
CA VAL A 79 -0.27 22.71 -4.92
C VAL A 79 0.07 24.11 -4.45
N PHE A 80 0.46 24.25 -3.18
CA PHE A 80 0.79 25.56 -2.57
C PHE A 80 2.26 25.92 -2.60
N ASN A 81 3.11 25.08 -3.23
CA ASN A 81 4.57 25.26 -3.33
C ASN A 81 5.28 25.33 -1.98
N GLU A 82 4.84 24.50 -1.03
CA GLU A 82 5.47 24.36 0.27
C GLU A 82 6.55 23.28 0.19
N SER A 83 7.78 23.71 0.12
CA SER A 83 8.89 22.79 -0.09
C SER A 83 10.16 23.25 0.61
N ARG A 84 11.03 22.28 0.88
CA ARG A 84 12.37 22.54 1.42
C ARG A 84 13.43 21.66 0.77
N PRO A 85 14.67 22.12 0.68
CA PRO A 85 15.77 21.29 0.20
C PRO A 85 16.04 20.15 1.19
N LEU A 86 16.34 18.96 0.64
CA LEU A 86 16.77 17.81 1.42
C LEU A 86 18.24 17.52 1.15
N THR A 87 19.02 17.39 2.21
CA THR A 87 20.45 17.07 2.17
C THR A 87 20.70 15.80 2.98
N PRO A 88 21.85 15.12 2.80
CA PRO A 88 22.21 13.98 3.64
C PRO A 88 22.15 14.25 5.15
N ARG A 89 22.42 15.52 5.56
CA ARG A 89 22.35 15.95 6.94
C ARG A 89 20.91 16.08 7.43
N SER A 90 20.02 16.68 6.61
CA SER A 90 18.61 16.90 6.99
C SER A 90 17.81 15.58 7.14
N VAL A 91 18.31 14.48 6.61
CA VAL A 91 17.74 13.14 6.75
C VAL A 91 18.59 12.21 7.65
N GLY A 92 19.48 12.80 8.46
CA GLY A 92 20.22 12.09 9.50
C GLY A 92 19.29 11.67 10.63
N GLY A 93 19.46 10.45 11.17
CA GLY A 93 18.73 9.99 12.36
C GLY A 93 17.23 9.71 12.16
N ILE A 94 16.71 9.64 10.93
CA ILE A 94 15.27 9.44 10.69
C ILE A 94 14.88 8.01 10.28
N ILE A 95 15.83 7.12 10.04
CA ILE A 95 15.55 5.77 9.51
C ILE A 95 14.68 4.94 10.45
N GLN A 96 14.80 5.17 11.75
CA GLN A 96 14.06 4.48 12.80
C GLN A 96 12.76 5.19 13.21
N LEU A 97 12.49 6.38 12.67
CA LEU A 97 11.31 7.15 13.04
C LEU A 97 10.10 6.71 12.23
N GLY A 98 8.97 6.51 12.92
CA GLY A 98 7.66 6.36 12.28
C GLY A 98 7.15 7.66 11.68
N GLY A 99 5.98 7.61 11.05
CA GLY A 99 5.41 8.76 10.36
C GLY A 99 6.26 9.24 9.17
N THR A 100 6.19 10.53 8.86
CA THR A 100 6.95 11.15 7.78
C THR A 100 7.41 12.56 8.14
N ILE A 101 8.68 12.88 7.95
CA ILE A 101 9.26 14.22 8.21
C ILE A 101 8.78 15.28 7.21
N LEU A 102 8.18 14.86 6.10
CA LEU A 102 7.55 15.75 5.13
C LEU A 102 6.07 15.97 5.42
N LEU A 103 5.55 15.36 6.49
CA LEU A 103 4.14 15.37 6.82
C LEU A 103 3.28 14.78 5.68
N THR A 104 2.02 14.66 5.93
CA THR A 104 1.02 14.24 4.92
C THR A 104 -0.30 14.90 5.25
N SER A 105 -1.09 15.22 4.21
CA SER A 105 -2.45 15.71 4.37
C SER A 105 -3.39 15.04 3.37
N ARG A 106 -4.68 15.09 3.67
CA ARG A 106 -5.71 14.80 2.69
C ARG A 106 -5.92 16.06 1.87
N CYS A 107 -5.74 15.97 0.54
CA CYS A 107 -5.99 17.06 -0.40
C CYS A 107 -7.12 16.65 -1.35
N PRO A 108 -8.40 16.79 -0.94
CA PRO A 108 -9.55 16.44 -1.80
C PRO A 108 -9.53 17.20 -3.11
N GLU A 109 -9.02 18.44 -3.09
CA GLU A 109 -8.91 19.34 -4.23
C GLU A 109 -8.04 18.75 -5.33
N PHE A 110 -7.09 17.85 -5.00
CA PHE A 110 -6.21 17.20 -5.98
C PHE A 110 -6.95 16.27 -6.96
N LYS A 111 -8.24 16.01 -6.72
CA LYS A 111 -9.13 15.35 -7.70
C LYS A 111 -9.58 16.28 -8.81
N HIS A 112 -9.46 17.61 -8.65
CA HIS A 112 -9.88 18.62 -9.61
C HIS A 112 -8.68 19.03 -10.48
N LYS A 113 -8.98 19.28 -11.76
CA LYS A 113 -7.99 19.62 -12.78
C LYS A 113 -7.14 20.84 -12.41
N GLU A 114 -7.77 21.86 -11.83
CA GLU A 114 -7.12 23.12 -11.45
C GLU A 114 -6.00 22.91 -10.42
N ALA A 115 -6.21 22.03 -9.43
CA ALA A 115 -5.19 21.72 -8.43
C ALA A 115 -4.03 20.92 -9.04
N VAL A 116 -4.33 19.97 -9.92
CA VAL A 116 -3.32 19.19 -10.64
C VAL A 116 -2.48 20.09 -11.55
N GLU A 117 -3.08 21.03 -12.25
CA GLU A 117 -2.37 22.02 -13.09
C GLU A 117 -1.50 22.96 -12.24
N LYS A 118 -1.95 23.39 -11.05
CA LYS A 118 -1.13 24.16 -10.11
C LYS A 118 0.08 23.36 -9.66
N ALA A 119 -0.09 22.09 -9.31
CA ALA A 119 1.00 21.20 -8.94
C ALA A 119 2.01 21.03 -10.09
N ALA A 120 1.55 20.84 -11.33
CA ALA A 120 2.41 20.77 -12.49
C ALA A 120 3.22 22.07 -12.69
N LYS A 121 2.60 23.24 -12.52
CA LYS A 121 3.28 24.55 -12.56
C LYS A 121 4.32 24.67 -11.45
N THR A 122 4.03 24.14 -10.26
CA THR A 122 4.98 24.11 -9.13
C THR A 122 6.20 23.27 -9.45
N LEU A 123 6.03 22.08 -10.06
CA LEU A 123 7.15 21.25 -10.51
C LEU A 123 8.04 22.02 -11.51
N ALA A 124 7.43 22.64 -12.51
CA ALA A 124 8.15 23.43 -13.51
C ALA A 124 8.89 24.63 -12.89
N LYS A 125 8.22 25.41 -12.01
CA LYS A 125 8.81 26.55 -11.30
C LYS A 125 10.03 26.14 -10.47
N ASN A 126 9.97 24.98 -9.79
CA ASN A 126 11.07 24.45 -8.99
C ASN A 126 12.11 23.68 -9.82
N ARG A 127 11.92 23.56 -11.14
CA ARG A 127 12.80 22.82 -12.04
C ARG A 127 12.98 21.36 -11.60
N ILE A 128 11.87 20.70 -11.24
CA ILE A 128 11.87 19.28 -10.83
C ILE A 128 11.85 18.42 -12.10
N ASP A 129 12.93 17.69 -12.34
CA ASP A 129 13.06 16.80 -13.50
C ASP A 129 12.38 15.44 -13.25
N GLY A 130 12.43 14.96 -12.00
CA GLY A 130 11.81 13.73 -11.56
C GLY A 130 11.08 13.88 -10.23
N LEU A 131 9.93 13.25 -10.05
CA LEU A 131 9.14 13.24 -8.83
C LEU A 131 9.00 11.81 -8.30
N ILE A 132 9.39 11.58 -7.06
CA ILE A 132 9.14 10.33 -6.34
C ILE A 132 7.96 10.53 -5.41
N VAL A 133 6.91 9.72 -5.62
CA VAL A 133 5.67 9.73 -4.84
C VAL A 133 5.65 8.51 -3.92
N ILE A 134 5.76 8.75 -2.62
CA ILE A 134 5.74 7.71 -1.58
C ILE A 134 4.35 7.65 -0.98
N GLY A 135 3.65 6.53 -1.12
CA GLY A 135 2.28 6.36 -0.59
C GLY A 135 1.54 5.15 -1.13
N GLY A 136 0.26 5.03 -0.78
CA GLY A 136 -0.64 3.95 -1.19
C GLY A 136 -1.39 4.23 -2.50
N ASN A 137 -2.46 3.45 -2.76
CA ASN A 137 -3.26 3.52 -3.99
C ASN A 137 -3.75 4.93 -4.34
N GLY A 138 -4.28 5.68 -3.37
CA GLY A 138 -4.73 7.04 -3.62
C GLY A 138 -3.61 7.99 -4.08
N SER A 139 -2.38 7.75 -3.62
CA SER A 139 -1.20 8.53 -4.03
C SER A 139 -0.77 8.16 -5.45
N MET A 140 -0.86 6.87 -5.83
CA MET A 140 -0.59 6.42 -7.20
C MET A 140 -1.63 6.99 -8.18
N GLN A 141 -2.90 7.03 -7.81
CA GLN A 141 -3.96 7.70 -8.61
C GLN A 141 -3.66 9.19 -8.81
N GLY A 142 -3.27 9.90 -7.74
CA GLY A 142 -2.83 11.30 -7.83
C GLY A 142 -1.62 11.48 -8.75
N ALA A 143 -0.64 10.59 -8.65
CA ALA A 143 0.55 10.57 -9.51
C ALA A 143 0.18 10.35 -10.99
N LEU A 144 -0.74 9.42 -11.27
CA LEU A 144 -1.26 9.17 -12.62
C LEU A 144 -2.01 10.38 -13.18
N GLY A 145 -2.83 11.05 -12.34
CA GLY A 145 -3.48 12.31 -12.72
C GLY A 145 -2.46 13.38 -13.10
N LEU A 146 -1.46 13.59 -12.26
CA LEU A 146 -0.41 14.59 -12.46
C LEU A 146 0.45 14.31 -13.70
N SER A 147 0.76 13.04 -13.99
CA SER A 147 1.61 12.66 -15.13
C SER A 147 1.06 13.09 -16.50
N ARG A 148 -0.23 13.39 -16.58
CA ARG A 148 -0.89 13.87 -17.80
C ARG A 148 -0.74 15.38 -18.02
N HIS A 149 -0.22 16.10 -17.02
CA HIS A 149 -0.14 17.57 -17.00
C HIS A 149 1.30 18.09 -16.86
N THR A 150 2.30 17.22 -16.86
CA THR A 150 3.70 17.59 -16.69
C THR A 150 4.63 16.68 -17.48
N ASP A 151 5.77 17.21 -17.93
CA ASP A 151 6.87 16.43 -18.50
C ASP A 151 7.82 15.88 -17.43
N THR A 152 7.58 16.17 -16.14
CA THR A 152 8.35 15.63 -15.02
C THR A 152 8.18 14.11 -14.98
N LEU A 153 9.27 13.37 -14.89
CA LEU A 153 9.23 11.91 -14.73
C LEU A 153 8.68 11.55 -13.36
N ILE A 154 7.63 10.75 -13.28
CA ILE A 154 7.00 10.37 -12.01
C ILE A 154 7.22 8.90 -11.73
N VAL A 155 7.71 8.59 -10.51
CA VAL A 155 7.89 7.21 -10.04
C VAL A 155 7.21 7.05 -8.68
N GLY A 156 6.31 6.06 -8.57
CA GLY A 156 5.65 5.68 -7.34
C GLY A 156 6.49 4.71 -6.51
N VAL A 157 6.49 4.93 -5.19
CA VAL A 157 7.07 4.04 -4.18
C VAL A 157 5.96 3.60 -3.22
N PRO A 158 5.53 2.32 -3.28
CA PRO A 158 4.40 1.84 -2.48
C PRO A 158 4.71 1.85 -0.99
N ALA A 159 3.97 2.66 -0.23
CA ALA A 159 4.02 2.74 1.22
C ALA A 159 2.61 2.81 1.79
N SER A 160 2.19 1.72 2.41
CA SER A 160 0.85 1.53 2.99
C SER A 160 0.86 0.34 3.93
N ILE A 161 0.13 0.41 5.03
CA ILE A 161 -0.09 -0.74 5.89
C ILE A 161 -1.13 -1.71 5.34
N ASP A 162 -1.96 -1.27 4.38
CA ASP A 162 -3.08 -2.04 3.83
C ASP A 162 -2.61 -3.12 2.84
N ASN A 163 -1.38 -3.01 2.31
CA ASN A 163 -0.74 -3.92 1.33
C ASN A 163 -1.56 -4.18 0.07
N ASP A 164 -2.34 -3.22 -0.35
CA ASP A 164 -3.34 -3.31 -1.42
C ASP A 164 -2.89 -2.73 -2.77
N VAL A 165 -1.64 -2.26 -2.89
CA VAL A 165 -1.10 -1.69 -4.13
C VAL A 165 -0.75 -2.81 -5.11
N TYR A 166 -1.35 -2.76 -6.32
CA TYR A 166 -1.05 -3.73 -7.37
C TYR A 166 0.38 -3.54 -7.91
N GLY A 167 1.06 -4.67 -8.17
CA GLY A 167 2.42 -4.69 -8.71
C GLY A 167 3.52 -4.86 -7.66
N THR A 168 3.13 -5.06 -6.41
CA THR A 168 4.08 -5.41 -5.34
C THR A 168 3.50 -6.46 -4.41
N ASP A 169 4.30 -7.44 -4.01
CA ASP A 169 3.94 -8.45 -3.01
C ASP A 169 3.81 -7.80 -1.63
N GLU A 170 4.65 -6.78 -1.35
CA GLU A 170 4.71 -6.12 -0.05
C GLU A 170 4.90 -4.61 -0.22
N THR A 171 4.16 -3.83 0.58
CA THR A 171 4.29 -2.38 0.69
C THR A 171 5.10 -1.98 1.92
N ILE A 172 5.82 -0.85 1.84
CA ILE A 172 6.53 -0.28 3.00
C ILE A 172 5.53 -0.01 4.11
N GLY A 173 5.78 -0.55 5.30
CA GLY A 173 4.95 -0.36 6.50
C GLY A 173 4.03 -1.54 6.82
N PHE A 174 3.71 -2.40 5.87
CA PHE A 174 2.86 -3.57 6.09
C PHE A 174 3.44 -4.52 7.14
N ASP A 175 4.70 -4.95 6.99
CA ASP A 175 5.36 -5.83 7.96
C ASP A 175 5.37 -5.22 9.38
N THR A 176 5.59 -3.92 9.50
CA THR A 176 5.54 -3.24 10.80
C THR A 176 4.14 -3.29 11.41
N ALA A 177 3.10 -3.05 10.61
CA ALA A 177 1.72 -3.12 11.07
C ALA A 177 1.30 -4.53 11.49
N VAL A 178 1.76 -5.56 10.77
CA VAL A 178 1.59 -6.97 11.15
C VAL A 178 2.24 -7.23 12.51
N ASN A 179 3.52 -6.86 12.68
CA ASN A 179 4.23 -7.10 13.94
C ASN A 179 3.56 -6.37 15.12
N THR A 180 3.10 -5.13 14.92
CA THR A 180 2.35 -4.39 15.95
C THR A 180 1.08 -5.14 16.35
N ALA A 181 0.32 -5.65 15.38
CA ALA A 181 -0.91 -6.39 15.67
C ALA A 181 -0.64 -7.74 16.37
N VAL A 182 0.40 -8.45 15.94
CA VAL A 182 0.84 -9.71 16.56
C VAL A 182 1.20 -9.47 18.02
N GLU A 183 2.03 -8.48 18.31
CA GLU A 183 2.44 -8.15 19.69
C GLU A 183 1.24 -7.82 20.59
N GLU A 184 0.26 -7.07 20.08
CA GLU A 184 -0.95 -6.75 20.85
C GLU A 184 -1.86 -7.97 21.04
N ILE A 185 -1.99 -8.84 20.03
CA ILE A 185 -2.83 -10.05 20.15
C ILE A 185 -2.20 -11.06 21.10
N ASP A 186 -0.88 -11.19 21.14
CA ASP A 186 -0.20 -12.07 22.10
C ASP A 186 -0.53 -11.65 23.55
N LYS A 187 -0.50 -10.34 23.85
CA LYS A 187 -0.92 -9.81 25.15
C LYS A 187 -2.40 -10.07 25.46
N ILE A 188 -3.26 -9.95 24.44
CA ILE A 188 -4.70 -10.26 24.54
C ILE A 188 -4.91 -11.75 24.80
N ARG A 189 -4.12 -12.62 24.19
CA ARG A 189 -4.22 -14.08 24.35
C ARG A 189 -3.96 -14.51 25.77
N ASP A 190 -3.01 -13.91 26.47
CA ASP A 190 -2.73 -14.22 27.89
C ASP A 190 -3.96 -13.97 28.76
N THR A 191 -4.63 -12.85 28.56
CA THR A 191 -5.85 -12.55 29.31
C THR A 191 -7.06 -13.36 28.84
N ALA A 192 -7.14 -13.70 27.55
CA ALA A 192 -8.19 -14.56 27.01
C ALA A 192 -8.18 -15.96 27.64
N ILE A 193 -6.99 -16.55 27.80
CA ILE A 193 -6.79 -17.84 28.46
C ILE A 193 -7.15 -17.75 29.94
N SER A 194 -6.67 -16.72 30.64
CA SER A 194 -6.89 -16.55 32.08
C SER A 194 -8.37 -16.41 32.46
N HIS A 195 -9.18 -15.87 31.55
CA HIS A 195 -10.61 -15.61 31.82
C HIS A 195 -11.57 -16.49 31.00
N GLU A 196 -11.07 -17.45 30.24
CA GLU A 196 -11.85 -18.36 29.39
C GLU A 196 -12.82 -17.63 28.44
N ARG A 197 -12.31 -16.54 27.74
CA ARG A 197 -13.11 -15.64 26.91
C ARG A 197 -12.85 -15.80 25.45
N ILE A 198 -13.82 -15.35 24.64
CA ILE A 198 -13.64 -15.15 23.20
C ILE A 198 -13.23 -13.69 22.98
N PHE A 199 -12.18 -13.47 22.21
CA PHE A 199 -11.77 -12.13 21.76
C PHE A 199 -11.99 -11.98 20.25
N ILE A 200 -12.61 -10.86 19.86
CA ILE A 200 -12.56 -10.35 18.49
C ILE A 200 -11.52 -9.25 18.50
N VAL A 201 -10.50 -9.39 17.64
CA VAL A 201 -9.50 -8.35 17.45
C VAL A 201 -9.67 -7.76 16.04
N GLU A 202 -10.10 -6.50 16.01
CA GLU A 202 -10.25 -5.77 14.78
C GLU A 202 -8.92 -5.13 14.39
N VAL A 203 -8.47 -5.39 13.14
CA VAL A 203 -7.27 -4.81 12.53
C VAL A 203 -7.66 -3.91 11.37
N MET A 204 -6.81 -2.95 11.05
CA MET A 204 -6.99 -2.06 9.90
C MET A 204 -6.90 -2.83 8.57
N GLY A 205 -6.92 -2.14 7.43
CA GLY A 205 -6.85 -2.68 6.09
C GLY A 205 -7.92 -2.12 5.16
N ARG A 206 -8.75 -1.19 5.65
CA ARG A 206 -9.87 -0.57 4.94
C ARG A 206 -10.84 -1.61 4.38
N THR A 207 -10.92 -1.73 3.06
CA THR A 207 -11.80 -2.66 2.34
C THR A 207 -11.09 -3.96 1.96
N ARG A 208 -9.87 -4.21 2.48
CA ARG A 208 -9.02 -5.34 2.10
C ARG A 208 -8.60 -6.15 3.32
N GLY A 209 -8.45 -7.45 3.13
CA GLY A 209 -8.16 -8.40 4.19
C GLY A 209 -6.68 -8.82 4.32
N PHE A 210 -5.74 -8.18 3.61
CA PHE A 210 -4.31 -8.57 3.66
C PHE A 210 -3.73 -8.58 5.06
N LEU A 211 -4.03 -7.51 5.83
CA LEU A 211 -3.52 -7.40 7.19
C LEU A 211 -4.17 -8.45 8.09
N ALA A 212 -5.50 -8.60 8.03
CA ALA A 212 -6.22 -9.57 8.85
C ALA A 212 -5.81 -11.02 8.56
N SER A 213 -5.63 -11.39 7.29
CA SER A 213 -5.21 -12.75 6.91
C SER A 213 -3.79 -13.06 7.40
N THR A 214 -2.85 -12.14 7.19
CA THR A 214 -1.46 -12.33 7.62
C THR A 214 -1.35 -12.40 9.14
N VAL A 215 -1.94 -11.43 9.84
CA VAL A 215 -1.97 -11.41 11.31
C VAL A 215 -2.65 -12.65 11.88
N GLY A 216 -3.83 -12.99 11.34
CA GLY A 216 -4.62 -14.11 11.85
C GLY A 216 -3.91 -15.45 11.76
N ILE A 217 -3.20 -15.72 10.64
CA ILE A 217 -2.37 -16.92 10.50
C ILE A 217 -1.20 -16.88 11.50
N THR A 218 -0.52 -15.75 11.57
CA THR A 218 0.69 -15.60 12.38
C THR A 218 0.40 -15.81 13.87
N VAL A 219 -0.75 -15.35 14.36
CA VAL A 219 -1.15 -15.54 15.76
C VAL A 219 -1.92 -16.86 15.99
N GLY A 220 -2.18 -17.66 14.97
CA GLY A 220 -2.98 -18.89 15.09
C GLY A 220 -4.41 -18.59 15.53
N ALA A 221 -5.06 -17.60 14.91
CA ALA A 221 -6.45 -17.27 15.19
C ALA A 221 -7.40 -18.42 14.78
N GLU A 222 -8.42 -18.69 15.59
CA GLU A 222 -9.43 -19.72 15.29
C GLU A 222 -10.30 -19.35 14.10
N ILE A 223 -10.51 -18.04 13.88
CA ILE A 223 -11.34 -17.53 12.79
C ILE A 223 -10.70 -16.24 12.27
N ILE A 224 -10.64 -16.13 10.94
CA ILE A 224 -10.18 -14.91 10.25
C ILE A 224 -11.32 -14.42 9.37
N LEU A 225 -11.72 -13.16 9.53
CA LEU A 225 -12.79 -12.54 8.78
C LEU A 225 -12.23 -11.41 7.89
N VAL A 226 -12.46 -11.54 6.58
CA VAL A 226 -11.97 -10.60 5.57
C VAL A 226 -13.11 -10.17 4.62
N PRO A 227 -13.07 -8.95 4.06
CA PRO A 227 -14.11 -8.47 3.16
C PRO A 227 -14.25 -9.28 1.86
N GLU A 228 -13.15 -9.88 1.39
CA GLU A 228 -13.09 -10.65 0.14
C GLU A 228 -13.81 -11.98 0.22
N ARG A 229 -14.18 -12.44 1.42
CA ARG A 229 -14.93 -13.68 1.63
C ARG A 229 -16.16 -13.41 2.50
N ALA A 230 -17.33 -13.62 1.91
CA ALA A 230 -18.57 -13.61 2.69
C ALA A 230 -18.53 -14.68 3.80
N TYR A 231 -19.06 -14.35 4.97
CA TYR A 231 -19.19 -15.26 6.10
C TYR A 231 -20.63 -15.26 6.59
N GLU A 232 -21.03 -16.37 7.21
CA GLU A 232 -22.29 -16.45 7.92
C GLU A 232 -22.03 -16.60 9.42
N GLU A 233 -22.71 -15.82 10.23
CA GLU A 233 -22.55 -15.85 11.70
C GLU A 233 -22.79 -17.25 12.27
N ARG A 234 -23.72 -18.03 11.69
CA ARG A 234 -23.98 -19.43 12.12
C ARG A 234 -22.74 -20.33 12.01
N ASP A 235 -21.87 -20.10 11.03
CA ASP A 235 -20.64 -20.89 10.86
C ASP A 235 -19.63 -20.54 11.94
N ILE A 236 -19.55 -19.26 12.32
CA ILE A 236 -18.76 -18.79 13.47
C ILE A 236 -19.23 -19.48 14.74
N PHE A 237 -20.54 -19.46 15.02
CA PHE A 237 -21.12 -20.09 16.21
C PHE A 237 -20.83 -21.60 16.25
N LYS A 238 -20.92 -22.28 15.11
CA LYS A 238 -20.62 -23.70 15.00
C LYS A 238 -19.17 -24.00 15.35
N VAL A 239 -18.21 -23.27 14.80
CA VAL A 239 -16.78 -23.44 15.09
C VAL A 239 -16.51 -23.21 16.58
N LEU A 240 -17.02 -22.12 17.15
CA LEU A 240 -16.80 -21.79 18.56
C LEU A 240 -17.39 -22.86 19.51
N LYS A 241 -18.61 -23.33 19.24
CA LYS A 241 -19.23 -24.42 20.04
C LYS A 241 -18.47 -25.74 19.93
N GLN A 242 -17.95 -26.06 18.72
CA GLN A 242 -17.13 -27.26 18.55
C GLN A 242 -15.80 -27.14 19.32
N ASN A 243 -15.17 -25.98 19.32
CA ASN A 243 -13.96 -25.72 20.08
C ASN A 243 -14.20 -25.89 21.59
N THR A 244 -15.28 -25.31 22.08
CA THR A 244 -15.68 -25.48 23.49
C THR A 244 -15.95 -26.95 23.84
N ALA A 245 -16.64 -27.69 22.98
CA ALA A 245 -16.91 -29.12 23.19
C ALA A 245 -15.63 -29.97 23.21
N LYS A 246 -14.58 -29.55 22.51
CA LYS A 246 -13.23 -30.15 22.56
C LYS A 246 -12.39 -29.71 23.77
N GLY A 247 -12.95 -28.90 24.67
CA GLY A 247 -12.28 -28.42 25.86
C GLY A 247 -11.48 -27.11 25.68
N LYS A 248 -11.57 -26.46 24.50
CA LYS A 248 -10.92 -25.18 24.28
C LYS A 248 -11.69 -24.06 24.98
N LYS A 249 -11.04 -23.37 25.91
CA LYS A 249 -11.72 -22.44 26.83
C LYS A 249 -11.68 -20.98 26.32
N SER A 250 -10.78 -20.67 25.42
CA SER A 250 -10.63 -19.33 24.80
C SER A 250 -10.51 -19.42 23.30
N SER A 251 -10.88 -18.35 22.60
CA SER A 251 -10.73 -18.25 21.14
C SER A 251 -10.41 -16.80 20.74
N VAL A 252 -9.59 -16.64 19.71
CA VAL A 252 -9.27 -15.34 19.09
C VAL A 252 -9.81 -15.32 17.67
N ILE A 253 -10.60 -14.31 17.36
CA ILE A 253 -11.11 -14.02 16.03
C ILE A 253 -10.40 -12.77 15.56
N VAL A 254 -9.66 -12.85 14.43
CA VAL A 254 -9.07 -11.67 13.79
C VAL A 254 -10.00 -11.20 12.68
N ALA A 255 -10.41 -9.94 12.76
CA ALA A 255 -11.37 -9.35 11.84
C ALA A 255 -10.79 -8.09 11.15
N ALA A 256 -10.86 -8.01 9.82
CA ALA A 256 -10.57 -6.78 9.12
C ALA A 256 -11.66 -5.73 9.41
N GLU A 257 -11.31 -4.45 9.54
CA GLU A 257 -12.29 -3.35 9.73
C GLU A 257 -13.33 -3.28 8.60
N GLY A 258 -12.98 -3.79 7.42
CA GLY A 258 -13.85 -3.78 6.24
C GLY A 258 -14.98 -4.79 6.25
N ILE A 259 -15.07 -5.70 7.22
CA ILE A 259 -16.18 -6.68 7.31
C ILE A 259 -17.50 -6.08 7.81
N GLY A 260 -17.48 -4.85 8.35
CA GLY A 260 -18.63 -4.18 8.91
C GLY A 260 -18.59 -4.04 10.44
N ASP A 261 -19.74 -4.05 11.10
CA ASP A 261 -19.86 -3.75 12.53
C ASP A 261 -19.44 -4.93 13.43
N THR A 262 -18.17 -4.93 13.82
CA THR A 262 -17.59 -5.93 14.74
C THR A 262 -18.21 -5.91 16.14
N ARG A 263 -18.77 -4.76 16.60
CA ARG A 263 -19.49 -4.67 17.88
C ARG A 263 -20.82 -5.43 17.82
N LYS A 264 -21.52 -5.32 16.69
CA LYS A 264 -22.74 -6.09 16.44
C LYS A 264 -22.42 -7.59 16.38
N LEU A 265 -21.36 -7.96 15.70
CA LEU A 265 -20.88 -9.34 15.63
C LEU A 265 -20.55 -9.88 17.02
N ALA A 266 -19.85 -9.14 17.86
CA ALA A 266 -19.52 -9.55 19.24
C ALA A 266 -20.77 -9.88 20.05
N ARG A 267 -21.77 -8.97 20.04
CA ARG A 267 -23.05 -9.20 20.73
C ARG A 267 -23.80 -10.43 20.20
N SER A 268 -23.75 -10.64 18.89
CA SER A 268 -24.39 -11.80 18.26
C SER A 268 -23.74 -13.11 18.68
N ILE A 269 -22.40 -13.17 18.70
CA ILE A 269 -21.67 -14.36 19.17
C ILE A 269 -21.97 -14.64 20.63
N GLU A 270 -21.91 -13.64 21.51
CA GLU A 270 -22.20 -13.77 22.93
C GLU A 270 -23.61 -14.33 23.16
N LYS A 271 -24.62 -13.78 22.49
CA LYS A 271 -26.02 -14.25 22.57
C LYS A 271 -26.19 -15.70 22.13
N ASN A 272 -25.49 -16.13 21.07
CA ASN A 272 -25.73 -17.46 20.47
C ASN A 272 -24.80 -18.56 21.00
N THR A 273 -23.68 -18.19 21.63
CA THR A 273 -22.75 -19.18 22.22
C THR A 273 -22.87 -19.27 23.74
N GLY A 274 -23.37 -18.23 24.42
CA GLY A 274 -23.38 -18.11 25.87
C GLY A 274 -21.99 -17.79 26.46
N SER A 275 -20.97 -17.61 25.65
CA SER A 275 -19.62 -17.28 26.09
C SER A 275 -19.42 -15.77 26.16
N GLU A 276 -18.65 -15.30 27.14
CA GLU A 276 -18.29 -13.86 27.22
C GLU A 276 -17.40 -13.47 26.02
N VAL A 277 -17.79 -12.41 25.30
CA VAL A 277 -17.06 -11.91 24.12
C VAL A 277 -16.50 -10.52 24.40
N ARG A 278 -15.22 -10.32 24.12
CA ARG A 278 -14.56 -9.02 24.20
C ARG A 278 -14.09 -8.58 22.82
N LEU A 279 -14.30 -7.30 22.52
CA LEU A 279 -13.81 -6.67 21.28
C LEU A 279 -12.62 -5.78 21.63
N SER A 280 -11.52 -5.99 20.93
CA SER A 280 -10.36 -5.09 20.91
C SER A 280 -10.18 -4.52 19.50
N ILE A 281 -10.04 -3.20 19.38
CA ILE A 281 -9.79 -2.51 18.12
C ILE A 281 -8.39 -1.92 18.22
N ILE A 282 -7.44 -2.47 17.44
CA ILE A 282 -6.04 -2.01 17.48
C ILE A 282 -5.91 -0.61 16.85
N GLY A 283 -6.61 -0.40 15.74
CA GLY A 283 -6.73 0.94 15.13
C GLY A 283 -5.38 1.56 14.76
N TYR A 284 -5.25 2.87 15.02
CA TYR A 284 -4.12 3.69 14.59
C TYR A 284 -2.74 3.28 15.17
N ALA A 285 -2.68 2.46 16.21
CA ALA A 285 -1.41 1.91 16.69
C ALA A 285 -0.64 1.18 15.57
N GLN A 286 -1.35 0.59 14.62
CA GLN A 286 -0.77 -0.11 13.46
C GLN A 286 -0.10 0.82 12.44
N ARG A 287 -0.39 2.12 12.44
CA ARG A 287 0.25 3.12 11.57
C ARG A 287 1.53 3.71 12.15
N GLY A 288 1.68 3.62 13.47
CA GLY A 288 2.76 4.24 14.20
C GLY A 288 3.94 3.32 14.47
N GLY A 289 4.85 3.83 15.26
CA GLY A 289 5.99 3.08 15.78
C GLY A 289 7.21 3.06 14.86
N SER A 290 8.27 2.50 15.39
CA SER A 290 9.54 2.35 14.69
C SER A 290 9.42 1.28 13.61
N PRO A 291 9.79 1.55 12.34
CA PRO A 291 9.71 0.55 11.28
C PRO A 291 10.61 -0.64 11.58
N THR A 292 10.11 -1.85 11.32
CA THR A 292 10.88 -3.09 11.42
C THR A 292 12.10 -3.08 10.49
N ALA A 293 13.02 -4.01 10.70
CA ALA A 293 14.16 -4.20 9.78
C ALA A 293 13.68 -4.45 8.34
N ARG A 294 12.60 -5.22 8.16
CA ARG A 294 12.01 -5.51 6.85
C ARG A 294 11.51 -4.25 6.16
N SER A 295 10.70 -3.43 6.85
CA SER A 295 10.17 -2.17 6.30
C SER A 295 11.29 -1.18 5.94
N ARG A 296 12.37 -1.09 6.74
CA ARG A 296 13.53 -0.22 6.43
C ARG A 296 14.31 -0.72 5.22
N LEU A 297 14.54 -2.04 5.12
CA LEU A 297 15.24 -2.64 3.98
C LEU A 297 14.44 -2.43 2.69
N LEU A 298 13.15 -2.74 2.71
CA LEU A 298 12.26 -2.58 1.55
C LEU A 298 12.23 -1.12 1.08
N ALA A 299 12.10 -0.18 2.02
CA ALA A 299 12.15 1.26 1.75
C ALA A 299 13.45 1.67 1.03
N SER A 300 14.58 1.12 1.45
CA SER A 300 15.89 1.42 0.85
C SER A 300 16.02 0.86 -0.55
N LEU A 301 15.55 -0.38 -0.78
CA LEU A 301 15.57 -1.05 -2.08
C LEU A 301 14.62 -0.38 -3.07
N PHE A 302 13.42 -0.01 -2.64
CA PHE A 302 12.46 0.73 -3.49
C PHE A 302 12.98 2.11 -3.86
N ALA A 303 13.60 2.82 -2.91
CA ALA A 303 14.22 4.12 -3.16
C ALA A 303 15.35 4.03 -4.20
N GLU A 304 16.22 3.02 -4.10
CA GLU A 304 17.29 2.79 -5.07
C GLU A 304 16.73 2.59 -6.47
N ARG A 305 15.74 1.68 -6.60
CA ARG A 305 15.10 1.38 -7.88
C ARG A 305 14.42 2.62 -8.47
N ALA A 306 13.71 3.41 -7.63
CA ALA A 306 13.03 4.62 -8.06
C ALA A 306 14.00 5.68 -8.60
N VAL A 307 15.10 5.94 -7.90
CA VAL A 307 16.12 6.89 -8.35
C VAL A 307 16.77 6.39 -9.65
N LYS A 308 17.05 5.09 -9.77
CA LYS A 308 17.62 4.51 -10.99
C LYS A 308 16.68 4.66 -12.18
N LEU A 309 15.37 4.41 -12.02
CA LEU A 309 14.38 4.63 -13.08
C LEU A 309 14.40 6.08 -13.58
N LEU A 310 14.46 7.07 -12.68
CA LEU A 310 14.54 8.47 -13.06
C LEU A 310 15.84 8.79 -13.83
N ILE A 311 16.98 8.27 -13.40
CA ILE A 311 18.28 8.44 -14.08
C ILE A 311 18.24 7.83 -15.49
N ASP A 312 17.60 6.67 -15.63
CA ASP A 312 17.43 5.97 -16.91
C ASP A 312 16.37 6.65 -17.82
N GLY A 313 15.77 7.79 -17.38
CA GLY A 313 14.74 8.52 -18.13
C GLY A 313 13.37 7.83 -18.13
N GLN A 314 13.13 6.90 -17.20
CA GLN A 314 11.89 6.13 -17.09
C GLN A 314 10.96 6.77 -16.05
N GLY A 315 9.87 7.35 -16.51
CA GLY A 315 8.76 7.83 -15.70
C GLY A 315 7.52 6.94 -15.84
N SER A 316 6.43 7.37 -15.20
CA SER A 316 5.14 6.65 -15.17
C SER A 316 5.28 5.19 -14.71
N ARG A 317 6.11 4.97 -13.70
CA ARG A 317 6.39 3.64 -13.14
C ARG A 317 6.07 3.59 -11.66
N VAL A 318 5.72 2.41 -11.17
CA VAL A 318 5.62 2.09 -9.73
C VAL A 318 6.64 0.99 -9.44
N VAL A 319 7.50 1.21 -8.47
CA VAL A 319 8.43 0.16 -8.00
C VAL A 319 7.68 -0.89 -7.22
N GLY A 320 8.20 -2.11 -7.18
CA GLY A 320 7.56 -3.21 -6.44
C GLY A 320 8.53 -4.32 -6.13
N LEU A 321 8.10 -5.20 -5.24
CA LEU A 321 8.70 -6.49 -4.96
C LEU A 321 7.82 -7.56 -5.61
N GLN A 322 8.37 -8.40 -6.48
CA GLN A 322 7.64 -9.51 -7.09
C GLN A 322 8.53 -10.75 -7.09
N ASN A 323 8.05 -11.83 -6.46
CA ASN A 323 8.79 -13.09 -6.34
C ASN A 323 10.22 -12.88 -5.81
N GLY A 324 10.38 -12.06 -4.76
CA GLY A 324 11.65 -11.77 -4.13
C GLY A 324 12.58 -10.80 -4.89
N LYS A 325 12.16 -10.27 -6.05
CA LYS A 325 12.96 -9.35 -6.88
C LYS A 325 12.35 -7.96 -6.90
N ILE A 326 13.23 -6.95 -6.85
CA ILE A 326 12.80 -5.55 -7.03
C ILE A 326 12.54 -5.30 -8.51
N THR A 327 11.30 -4.93 -8.82
CA THR A 327 10.78 -4.71 -10.17
C THR A 327 10.19 -3.31 -10.31
N SER A 328 9.56 -3.04 -11.42
CA SER A 328 8.66 -1.90 -11.60
C SER A 328 7.62 -2.22 -12.68
N ILE A 329 6.41 -1.76 -12.47
CA ILE A 329 5.32 -1.86 -13.43
C ILE A 329 4.90 -0.47 -13.93
N ASP A 330 4.05 -0.43 -14.93
CA ASP A 330 3.45 0.82 -15.39
C ASP A 330 2.54 1.43 -14.31
N LEU A 331 2.58 2.76 -14.15
CA LEU A 331 1.79 3.47 -13.14
C LEU A 331 0.29 3.34 -13.40
N ARG A 332 -0.14 3.35 -14.67
CA ARG A 332 -1.54 3.16 -15.03
C ARG A 332 -1.99 1.75 -14.67
N GLU A 333 -1.18 0.74 -15.00
CA GLU A 333 -1.48 -0.65 -14.66
C GLU A 333 -1.65 -0.84 -13.15
N SER A 334 -0.77 -0.22 -12.33
CA SER A 334 -0.88 -0.25 -10.87
C SER A 334 -2.17 0.41 -10.35
N CYS A 335 -2.67 1.41 -11.07
CA CYS A 335 -3.88 2.13 -10.70
C CYS A 335 -5.19 1.46 -11.16
N GLU A 336 -5.16 0.74 -12.27
CA GLU A 336 -6.34 0.13 -12.90
C GLU A 336 -6.63 -1.30 -12.43
N LYS A 337 -5.60 -1.99 -11.92
CA LYS A 337 -5.74 -3.37 -11.42
C LYS A 337 -5.82 -3.41 -9.91
N GLU A 338 -6.58 -4.37 -9.40
CA GLU A 338 -6.65 -4.68 -7.99
C GLU A 338 -5.70 -5.83 -7.64
N LYS A 339 -5.01 -5.72 -6.51
CA LYS A 339 -4.19 -6.80 -5.97
C LYS A 339 -5.11 -7.88 -5.39
N PRO A 340 -5.05 -9.13 -5.88
CA PRO A 340 -5.87 -10.22 -5.35
C PRO A 340 -5.35 -10.66 -3.97
N LEU A 341 -6.27 -10.93 -3.04
CA LEU A 341 -5.94 -11.62 -1.79
C LEU A 341 -5.85 -13.13 -2.07
N ASP A 342 -4.79 -13.77 -1.60
CA ASP A 342 -4.69 -15.24 -1.65
C ASP A 342 -5.62 -15.88 -0.61
N LEU A 343 -6.76 -16.36 -1.07
CA LEU A 343 -7.76 -17.00 -0.20
C LEU A 343 -7.32 -18.39 0.29
N ASN A 344 -6.29 -19.01 -0.28
CA ASN A 344 -5.73 -20.27 0.22
C ASN A 344 -5.14 -20.09 1.62
N LEU A 345 -4.67 -18.89 1.93
CA LEU A 345 -4.21 -18.55 3.28
C LEU A 345 -5.32 -18.74 4.34
N LEU A 346 -6.58 -18.47 3.99
CA LEU A 346 -7.70 -18.67 4.92
C LEU A 346 -8.03 -20.16 5.10
N GLU A 347 -7.81 -20.99 4.09
CA GLU A 347 -7.97 -22.44 4.22
C GLU A 347 -6.85 -23.02 5.11
N LEU A 348 -5.60 -22.61 4.88
CA LEU A 348 -4.48 -22.96 5.76
C LEU A 348 -4.77 -22.57 7.23
N ALA A 349 -5.30 -21.37 7.45
CA ALA A 349 -5.65 -20.93 8.79
C ALA A 349 -6.67 -21.85 9.47
N LYS A 350 -7.68 -22.36 8.75
CA LYS A 350 -8.66 -23.32 9.26
C LYS A 350 -8.01 -24.65 9.65
N GLU A 351 -7.08 -25.15 8.85
CA GLU A 351 -6.34 -26.37 9.14
C GLU A 351 -5.48 -26.22 10.41
N LEU A 352 -4.84 -25.05 10.58
CA LEU A 352 -3.99 -24.77 11.74
C LEU A 352 -4.81 -24.50 13.04
N ALA A 353 -6.07 -24.16 12.92
CA ALA A 353 -6.95 -23.84 14.07
C ALA A 353 -7.58 -25.08 14.75
N THR A 354 -7.35 -26.29 14.25
CA THR A 354 -7.97 -27.57 14.73
C THR A 354 -7.38 -28.12 16.03
#